data_728170cd21c88c32c9c1a59047607f59
#
_entry.id   728170cd21c88c32c9c1a59047607f59
#
_cell.length_a   1.000
_cell.length_b   1.000
_cell.length_c   1.000
_cell.angle_alpha   90.00
_cell.angle_beta   90.00
_cell.angle_gamma   90.00
#
_symmetry.space_group_name_H-M   'P 1'
#
loop_
_entity.id
_entity.type
_entity.pdbx_description
1 polymer ?
#
loop_
_entity_poly.entity_id
_entity_poly.type
_entity_poly.pdbx_seq_one_letter_code
_entity_poly.pdbx_strand_id
1 'polypeptide(L)'
;MANYLDRIVARKRQEVAQAKERTPLSELQRMIQDAPAPRPFAQSIRERNGIIAEFKRQSPSKGLIHKGSISPRDVVGLYEEAGVSAISCLTDTDFFGGSLADLREAVVTTSVIPVLRKEFVIDEYQVVEARAYGASAILLIAAILNHDEARHLALTAKQLGMEVLMELHGQDEVGYVTEGVTVAGINNRDLKTFTVDLEHSIRVSQLLPTNMPRISESGIRGVEDMTYLHSRGFDGFLIGECFMKEENPGAACMALCQDYASRLKQK
;
A
#
# COMPACT_ATOMS: atom_id res chain seq x y z
N MET A 1 4.93 16.26 23.32
CA MET A 1 3.91 15.18 23.26
C MET A 1 4.29 14.25 22.10
N ALA A 2 4.23 12.92 22.31
CA ALA A 2 4.49 11.97 21.24
C ALA A 2 3.50 12.21 20.09
N ASN A 3 3.99 12.26 18.85
CA ASN A 3 3.12 12.43 17.70
C ASN A 3 2.31 11.13 17.46
N TYR A 4 1.37 11.18 16.53
CA TYR A 4 0.49 10.02 16.27
C TYR A 4 1.28 8.79 15.80
N LEU A 5 2.29 8.97 14.95
CA LEU A 5 3.15 7.89 14.47
C LEU A 5 3.99 7.26 15.59
N ASP A 6 4.51 8.06 16.53
CA ASP A 6 5.28 7.53 17.68
C ASP A 6 4.43 6.54 18.49
N ARG A 7 3.14 6.81 18.67
CA ARG A 7 2.21 5.92 19.35
C ARG A 7 1.99 4.61 18.58
N ILE A 8 1.84 4.69 17.26
CA ILE A 8 1.71 3.52 16.39
C ILE A 8 2.97 2.67 16.47
N VAL A 9 4.14 3.27 16.31
CA VAL A 9 5.43 2.56 16.35
C VAL A 9 5.65 1.89 17.71
N ALA A 10 5.34 2.59 18.81
CA ALA A 10 5.45 2.01 20.16
C ALA A 10 4.56 0.78 20.33
N ARG A 11 3.31 0.85 19.82
CA ARG A 11 2.38 -0.30 19.83
C ARG A 11 2.88 -1.42 18.93
N LYS A 12 3.36 -1.09 17.72
CA LYS A 12 3.86 -2.07 16.75
C LYS A 12 5.05 -2.86 17.28
N ARG A 13 5.96 -2.24 18.04
CA ARG A 13 7.06 -2.96 18.69
C ARG A 13 6.55 -4.05 19.65
N GLN A 14 5.47 -3.80 20.37
CA GLN A 14 4.86 -4.79 21.26
C GLN A 14 4.21 -5.92 20.46
N GLU A 15 3.48 -5.59 19.38
CA GLU A 15 2.84 -6.57 18.51
C GLU A 15 3.86 -7.49 17.84
N VAL A 16 4.96 -6.94 17.33
CA VAL A 16 6.05 -7.71 16.73
C VAL A 16 6.70 -8.64 17.75
N ALA A 17 6.95 -8.18 18.98
CA ALA A 17 7.50 -9.03 20.03
C ALA A 17 6.57 -10.22 20.32
N GLN A 18 5.27 -9.98 20.48
CA GLN A 18 4.26 -11.03 20.69
C GLN A 18 4.12 -11.96 19.47
N ALA A 19 4.24 -11.42 18.25
CA ALA A 19 4.17 -12.22 17.04
C ALA A 19 5.36 -13.19 16.93
N LYS A 20 6.57 -12.75 17.27
CA LYS A 20 7.79 -13.58 17.33
C LYS A 20 7.65 -14.75 18.33
N GLU A 21 6.97 -14.52 19.45
CA GLU A 21 6.69 -15.59 20.45
C GLU A 21 5.67 -16.59 19.95
N ARG A 22 4.58 -16.11 19.28
CA ARG A 22 3.50 -16.97 18.78
C ARG A 22 3.89 -17.79 17.56
N THR A 23 4.62 -17.18 16.63
CA THR A 23 4.99 -17.78 15.35
C THR A 23 6.48 -17.59 15.15
N PRO A 24 7.32 -18.57 15.52
CA PRO A 24 8.77 -18.49 15.32
C PRO A 24 9.16 -18.29 13.85
N LEU A 25 10.29 -17.63 13.61
CA LEU A 25 10.78 -17.37 12.25
C LEU A 25 10.91 -18.64 11.39
N SER A 26 11.30 -19.76 12.01
CA SER A 26 11.37 -21.06 11.34
C SER A 26 10.02 -21.56 10.82
N GLU A 27 8.92 -21.19 11.46
CA GLU A 27 7.59 -21.50 11.00
C GLU A 27 7.20 -20.63 9.80
N LEU A 28 7.45 -19.32 9.86
CA LEU A 28 7.26 -18.44 8.71
C LEU A 28 8.08 -18.89 7.50
N GLN A 29 9.33 -19.32 7.70
CA GLN A 29 10.17 -19.86 6.63
C GLN A 29 9.59 -21.12 5.98
N ARG A 30 8.92 -21.98 6.75
CA ARG A 30 8.18 -23.13 6.18
C ARG A 30 6.96 -22.67 5.39
N MET A 31 6.18 -21.73 5.94
CA MET A 31 5.02 -21.18 5.23
C MET A 31 5.38 -20.53 3.89
N ILE A 32 6.56 -19.94 3.78
CA ILE A 32 7.05 -19.35 2.52
C ILE A 32 7.14 -20.39 1.40
N GLN A 33 7.46 -21.65 1.71
CA GLN A 33 7.57 -22.72 0.70
C GLN A 33 6.23 -23.02 0.03
N ASP A 34 5.12 -22.86 0.77
CA ASP A 34 3.76 -23.08 0.28
C ASP A 34 3.07 -21.80 -0.20
N ALA A 35 3.69 -20.64 0.05
CA ALA A 35 3.12 -19.37 -0.34
C ALA A 35 3.27 -19.11 -1.84
N PRO A 36 2.25 -18.50 -2.51
CA PRO A 36 2.35 -18.14 -3.92
C PRO A 36 3.58 -17.28 -4.20
N ALA A 37 4.18 -17.43 -5.37
CA ALA A 37 5.28 -16.56 -5.78
C ALA A 37 4.81 -15.10 -5.85
N PRO A 38 5.64 -14.13 -5.41
CA PRO A 38 5.31 -12.72 -5.55
C PRO A 38 5.10 -12.34 -7.02
N ARG A 39 4.07 -11.53 -7.28
CA ARG A 39 3.76 -11.00 -8.62
C ARG A 39 4.43 -9.64 -8.80
N PRO A 40 4.82 -9.25 -10.02
CA PRO A 40 5.56 -8.01 -10.28
C PRO A 40 4.68 -6.79 -10.01
N PHE A 41 4.95 -6.06 -8.93
CA PHE A 41 4.15 -4.93 -8.47
C PHE A 41 4.39 -3.66 -9.29
N ALA A 42 5.64 -3.25 -9.47
CA ALA A 42 6.00 -2.07 -10.24
C ALA A 42 5.63 -2.20 -11.72
N GLN A 43 5.84 -3.40 -12.30
CA GLN A 43 5.44 -3.67 -13.68
C GLN A 43 3.93 -3.59 -13.85
N SER A 44 3.16 -4.18 -12.93
CA SER A 44 1.69 -4.14 -12.98
C SER A 44 1.15 -2.70 -12.92
N ILE A 45 1.78 -1.81 -12.15
CA ILE A 45 1.42 -0.40 -12.10
C ILE A 45 1.62 0.26 -13.46
N ARG A 46 2.76 0.02 -14.11
CA ARG A 46 3.09 0.65 -15.41
C ARG A 46 2.31 0.12 -16.59
N GLU A 47 2.00 -1.18 -16.59
CA GLU A 47 1.37 -1.86 -17.74
C GLU A 47 -0.15 -1.86 -17.69
N ARG A 48 -0.75 -1.53 -16.54
CA ARG A 48 -2.19 -1.45 -16.36
C ARG A 48 -2.63 0.00 -16.17
N ASN A 49 -3.72 0.20 -15.43
CA ASN A 49 -4.30 1.54 -15.22
C ASN A 49 -3.68 2.35 -14.07
N GLY A 50 -2.67 1.83 -13.38
CA GLY A 50 -2.00 2.49 -12.26
C GLY A 50 -2.82 2.53 -10.96
N ILE A 51 -4.05 2.01 -10.93
CA ILE A 51 -4.89 2.04 -9.73
C ILE A 51 -4.48 0.92 -8.77
N ILE A 52 -4.13 1.29 -7.54
CA ILE A 52 -3.94 0.38 -6.41
C ILE A 52 -5.17 0.52 -5.53
N ALA A 53 -6.06 -0.48 -5.59
CA ALA A 53 -7.28 -0.46 -4.82
C ALA A 53 -7.05 -0.97 -3.40
N GLU A 54 -7.35 -0.13 -2.41
CA GLU A 54 -7.10 -0.43 -1.01
C GLU A 54 -8.33 -1.00 -0.33
N PHE A 55 -8.16 -2.17 0.29
CA PHE A 55 -9.11 -2.75 1.23
C PHE A 55 -8.81 -2.28 2.64
N LYS A 56 -9.76 -1.55 3.23
CA LYS A 56 -9.62 -0.92 4.54
C LYS A 56 -10.96 -0.73 5.22
N ARG A 57 -11.16 -1.27 6.42
CA ARG A 57 -12.41 -1.15 7.17
C ARG A 57 -12.54 0.14 7.95
N GLN A 58 -11.43 0.63 8.50
CA GLN A 58 -11.38 1.84 9.32
C GLN A 58 -10.11 2.64 9.10
N SER A 59 -10.09 3.87 9.60
CA SER A 59 -8.88 4.69 9.64
C SER A 59 -8.90 5.64 10.84
N PRO A 60 -7.73 6.09 11.30
CA PRO A 60 -7.65 7.04 12.42
C PRO A 60 -8.37 8.36 12.18
N SER A 61 -8.42 8.81 10.94
CA SER A 61 -9.04 10.09 10.57
C SER A 61 -10.55 10.02 10.38
N LYS A 62 -11.13 8.81 10.15
CA LYS A 62 -12.55 8.62 9.80
C LYS A 62 -13.28 7.64 10.70
N GLY A 63 -12.55 6.88 11.54
CA GLY A 63 -13.12 5.76 12.25
C GLY A 63 -13.54 4.64 11.29
N LEU A 64 -14.67 4.00 11.56
CA LEU A 64 -15.25 2.96 10.70
C LEU A 64 -15.69 3.58 9.36
N ILE A 65 -15.15 3.07 8.25
CA ILE A 65 -15.42 3.56 6.89
C ILE A 65 -16.60 2.79 6.29
N HIS A 66 -16.52 1.45 6.30
CA HIS A 66 -17.61 0.61 5.81
C HIS A 66 -18.50 0.14 6.97
N LYS A 67 -19.82 0.37 6.87
CA LYS A 67 -20.76 0.11 7.96
C LYS A 67 -21.20 -1.36 8.06
N GLY A 68 -20.94 -2.17 7.05
CA GLY A 68 -21.30 -3.59 7.02
C GLY A 68 -20.13 -4.50 7.41
N SER A 69 -20.44 -5.79 7.64
CA SER A 69 -19.41 -6.82 7.66
C SER A 69 -18.95 -7.07 6.23
N ILE A 70 -17.69 -6.86 5.95
CA ILE A 70 -17.11 -7.03 4.62
C ILE A 70 -15.75 -7.73 4.74
N SER A 71 -15.52 -8.72 3.90
CA SER A 71 -14.25 -9.44 3.81
C SER A 71 -13.47 -9.06 2.53
N PRO A 72 -12.16 -9.34 2.48
CA PRO A 72 -11.41 -9.20 1.24
C PRO A 72 -12.01 -10.01 0.08
N ARG A 73 -12.56 -11.20 0.35
CA ARG A 73 -13.20 -12.04 -0.66
C ARG A 73 -14.36 -11.34 -1.36
N ASP A 74 -15.14 -10.53 -0.63
CA ASP A 74 -16.31 -9.85 -1.15
C ASP A 74 -15.94 -8.71 -2.12
N VAL A 75 -14.72 -8.17 -2.00
CA VAL A 75 -14.32 -6.91 -2.66
C VAL A 75 -13.18 -7.10 -3.64
N VAL A 76 -12.15 -7.87 -3.24
CA VAL A 76 -10.86 -7.92 -3.97
C VAL A 76 -11.03 -8.57 -5.35
N GLY A 77 -11.91 -9.59 -5.46
CA GLY A 77 -12.24 -10.18 -6.76
C GLY A 77 -12.85 -9.16 -7.72
N LEU A 78 -13.77 -8.32 -7.21
CA LEU A 78 -14.37 -7.24 -8.01
C LEU A 78 -13.37 -6.16 -8.39
N TYR A 79 -12.39 -5.88 -7.53
CA TYR A 79 -11.29 -4.97 -7.85
C TYR A 79 -10.42 -5.54 -8.99
N GLU A 80 -10.12 -6.84 -8.96
CA GLU A 80 -9.38 -7.49 -10.06
C GLU A 80 -10.18 -7.46 -11.37
N GLU A 81 -11.49 -7.74 -11.33
CA GLU A 81 -12.39 -7.64 -12.49
C GLU A 81 -12.50 -6.20 -13.04
N ALA A 82 -12.42 -5.18 -12.17
CA ALA A 82 -12.34 -3.78 -12.58
C ALA A 82 -11.02 -3.44 -13.31
N GLY A 83 -10.04 -4.33 -13.32
CA GLY A 83 -8.77 -4.18 -14.03
C GLY A 83 -7.74 -3.32 -13.30
N VAL A 84 -7.83 -3.20 -11.97
CA VAL A 84 -6.84 -2.46 -11.17
C VAL A 84 -5.43 -3.07 -11.31
N SER A 85 -4.41 -2.29 -11.05
CA SER A 85 -3.01 -2.71 -11.15
C SER A 85 -2.57 -3.55 -9.96
N ALA A 86 -3.09 -3.27 -8.76
CA ALA A 86 -2.72 -3.99 -7.54
C ALA A 86 -3.81 -3.82 -6.46
N ILE A 87 -3.74 -4.70 -5.46
CA ILE A 87 -4.49 -4.56 -4.20
C ILE A 87 -3.55 -4.06 -3.11
N SER A 88 -4.02 -3.10 -2.30
CA SER A 88 -3.43 -2.74 -1.01
C SER A 88 -4.29 -3.29 0.11
N CYS A 89 -3.74 -4.15 0.96
CA CYS A 89 -4.46 -4.77 2.06
C CYS A 89 -3.87 -4.34 3.40
N LEU A 90 -4.68 -3.61 4.21
CA LEU A 90 -4.29 -3.21 5.56
C LEU A 90 -4.21 -4.44 6.47
N THR A 91 -3.12 -4.56 7.24
CA THR A 91 -2.95 -5.62 8.23
C THR A 91 -2.85 -5.12 9.66
N ASP A 92 -2.70 -3.82 9.87
CA ASP A 92 -2.75 -3.21 11.19
C ASP A 92 -4.13 -3.37 11.81
N THR A 93 -4.19 -3.99 13.01
CA THR A 93 -5.45 -4.32 13.67
C THR A 93 -6.00 -3.13 14.46
N ASP A 94 -5.17 -2.53 15.30
CA ASP A 94 -5.62 -1.56 16.31
C ASP A 94 -6.09 -0.24 15.67
N PHE A 95 -5.41 0.23 14.63
CA PHE A 95 -5.69 1.53 14.02
C PHE A 95 -6.50 1.44 12.73
N PHE A 96 -6.39 0.32 11.99
CA PHE A 96 -7.04 0.17 10.68
C PHE A 96 -8.00 -1.01 10.58
N GLY A 97 -8.14 -1.84 11.62
CA GLY A 97 -9.06 -2.96 11.64
C GLY A 97 -8.73 -4.06 10.64
N GLY A 98 -7.46 -4.15 10.24
CA GLY A 98 -6.95 -5.16 9.33
C GLY A 98 -6.41 -6.39 10.05
N SER A 99 -5.98 -7.39 9.28
CA SER A 99 -5.36 -8.60 9.81
C SER A 99 -4.50 -9.32 8.77
N LEU A 100 -3.61 -10.21 9.23
CA LEU A 100 -2.89 -11.13 8.35
C LEU A 100 -3.82 -12.13 7.64
N ALA A 101 -4.96 -12.45 8.24
CA ALA A 101 -5.99 -13.28 7.61
C ALA A 101 -6.59 -12.56 6.38
N ASP A 102 -6.82 -11.25 6.47
CA ASP A 102 -7.28 -10.43 5.35
C ASP A 102 -6.26 -10.43 4.21
N LEU A 103 -4.96 -10.29 4.54
CA LEU A 103 -3.90 -10.36 3.55
C LEU A 103 -3.90 -11.70 2.81
N ARG A 104 -3.97 -12.81 3.57
CA ARG A 104 -4.03 -14.15 2.97
C ARG A 104 -5.27 -14.32 2.10
N GLU A 105 -6.44 -13.87 2.57
CA GLU A 105 -7.67 -13.94 1.81
C GLU A 105 -7.59 -13.11 0.52
N ALA A 106 -7.04 -11.89 0.57
CA ALA A 106 -6.80 -11.07 -0.61
C ALA A 106 -5.87 -11.77 -1.62
N VAL A 107 -4.77 -12.37 -1.14
CA VAL A 107 -3.80 -13.09 -1.98
C VAL A 107 -4.41 -14.30 -2.69
N VAL A 108 -5.25 -15.09 -1.99
CA VAL A 108 -5.86 -16.29 -2.61
C VAL A 108 -7.07 -15.95 -3.49
N THR A 109 -7.67 -14.77 -3.31
CA THR A 109 -8.79 -14.30 -4.12
C THR A 109 -8.32 -13.73 -5.46
N THR A 110 -7.15 -13.10 -5.49
CA THR A 110 -6.57 -12.57 -6.74
C THR A 110 -5.86 -13.67 -7.52
N SER A 111 -6.00 -13.64 -8.86
CA SER A 111 -5.37 -14.62 -9.76
C SER A 111 -4.13 -14.07 -10.47
N VAL A 112 -4.12 -12.78 -10.81
CA VAL A 112 -3.08 -12.19 -11.67
C VAL A 112 -2.46 -10.91 -11.12
N ILE A 113 -3.16 -10.16 -10.27
CA ILE A 113 -2.63 -8.89 -9.76
C ILE A 113 -1.87 -9.05 -8.45
N PRO A 114 -0.82 -8.23 -8.19
CA PRO A 114 -0.06 -8.26 -6.95
C PRO A 114 -0.84 -7.71 -5.77
N VAL A 115 -0.51 -8.21 -4.57
CA VAL A 115 -1.06 -7.72 -3.30
C VAL A 115 0.06 -7.08 -2.49
N LEU A 116 -0.13 -5.82 -2.12
CA LEU A 116 0.70 -5.05 -1.21
C LEU A 116 0.22 -5.26 0.23
N ARG A 117 1.11 -5.68 1.13
CA ARG A 117 0.86 -5.58 2.58
C ARG A 117 1.02 -4.13 3.02
N LYS A 118 -0.07 -3.47 3.36
CA LYS A 118 -0.09 -2.11 3.92
C LYS A 118 -0.01 -2.21 5.45
N GLU A 119 1.18 -1.96 6.00
CA GLU A 119 1.52 -2.14 7.41
C GLU A 119 2.61 -1.16 7.84
N PHE A 120 2.73 -0.90 9.14
CA PHE A 120 3.86 -0.19 9.74
C PHE A 120 5.01 -1.16 9.96
N VAL A 121 5.82 -1.36 8.94
CA VAL A 121 6.95 -2.30 8.97
C VAL A 121 8.15 -1.63 9.64
N ILE A 122 8.58 -2.20 10.76
CA ILE A 122 9.70 -1.70 11.59
C ILE A 122 10.71 -2.79 11.95
N ASP A 123 10.48 -4.02 11.52
CA ASP A 123 11.29 -5.19 11.88
C ASP A 123 11.32 -6.20 10.72
N GLU A 124 12.47 -6.83 10.52
CA GLU A 124 12.67 -7.86 9.48
C GLU A 124 11.68 -9.02 9.60
N TYR A 125 11.26 -9.37 10.82
CA TYR A 125 10.24 -10.38 11.05
C TYR A 125 8.95 -10.11 10.27
N GLN A 126 8.50 -8.84 10.23
CA GLN A 126 7.30 -8.46 9.49
C GLN A 126 7.47 -8.61 7.97
N VAL A 127 8.69 -8.45 7.46
CA VAL A 127 9.00 -8.68 6.03
C VAL A 127 8.88 -10.17 5.70
N VAL A 128 9.47 -11.04 6.53
CA VAL A 128 9.36 -12.50 6.39
C VAL A 128 7.90 -12.95 6.53
N GLU A 129 7.18 -12.38 7.49
CA GLU A 129 5.75 -12.64 7.71
C GLU A 129 4.91 -12.23 6.49
N ALA A 130 5.16 -11.06 5.89
CA ALA A 130 4.48 -10.63 4.67
C ALA A 130 4.64 -11.67 3.54
N ARG A 131 5.87 -12.16 3.34
CA ARG A 131 6.14 -13.19 2.34
C ARG A 131 5.47 -14.52 2.66
N ALA A 132 5.44 -14.91 3.91
CA ALA A 132 4.79 -16.14 4.37
C ALA A 132 3.26 -16.12 4.13
N TYR A 133 2.64 -14.94 4.21
CA TYR A 133 1.23 -14.74 3.89
C TYR A 133 0.96 -14.44 2.40
N GLY A 134 1.99 -14.46 1.55
CA GLY A 134 1.88 -14.38 0.09
C GLY A 134 1.89 -12.97 -0.49
N ALA A 135 2.25 -11.95 0.28
CA ALA A 135 2.39 -10.59 -0.25
C ALA A 135 3.36 -10.54 -1.43
N SER A 136 3.08 -9.71 -2.41
CA SER A 136 3.94 -9.41 -3.55
C SER A 136 4.82 -8.19 -3.30
N ALA A 137 4.35 -7.29 -2.44
CA ALA A 137 5.06 -6.08 -2.05
C ALA A 137 4.77 -5.73 -0.59
N ILE A 138 5.66 -4.94 -0.01
CA ILE A 138 5.49 -4.34 1.33
C ILE A 138 5.55 -2.82 1.25
N LEU A 139 4.93 -2.16 2.23
CA LEU A 139 5.09 -0.74 2.49
C LEU A 139 6.26 -0.52 3.44
N LEU A 140 7.15 0.42 3.11
CA LEU A 140 8.06 1.05 4.05
C LEU A 140 7.72 2.55 4.13
N ILE A 141 7.75 3.11 5.33
CA ILE A 141 7.38 4.51 5.58
C ILE A 141 8.62 5.27 6.06
N ALA A 142 9.08 6.25 5.30
CA ALA A 142 10.28 7.02 5.62
C ALA A 142 10.19 7.70 7.00
N ALA A 143 9.02 8.22 7.34
CA ALA A 143 8.77 8.96 8.58
C ALA A 143 8.94 8.13 9.88
N ILE A 144 8.98 6.79 9.81
CA ILE A 144 9.11 5.91 10.99
C ILE A 144 10.39 5.08 11.03
N LEU A 145 11.25 5.20 10.02
CA LEU A 145 12.49 4.44 9.87
C LEU A 145 13.67 5.41 9.77
N ASN A 146 14.86 4.96 10.17
CA ASN A 146 16.09 5.61 9.73
C ASN A 146 16.56 5.01 8.40
N HIS A 147 17.58 5.62 7.76
CA HIS A 147 18.07 5.20 6.45
C HIS A 147 18.61 3.76 6.43
N ASP A 148 19.31 3.36 7.48
CA ASP A 148 19.91 2.00 7.57
C ASP A 148 18.80 0.96 7.76
N GLU A 149 17.81 1.22 8.60
CA GLU A 149 16.63 0.36 8.79
C GLU A 149 15.84 0.21 7.48
N ALA A 150 15.54 1.33 6.81
CA ALA A 150 14.80 1.33 5.55
C ALA A 150 15.53 0.52 4.46
N ARG A 151 16.84 0.74 4.32
CA ARG A 151 17.67 -0.01 3.38
C ARG A 151 17.73 -1.50 3.71
N HIS A 152 17.93 -1.85 4.98
CA HIS A 152 17.97 -3.25 5.42
C HIS A 152 16.66 -3.96 5.10
N LEU A 153 15.50 -3.38 5.48
CA LEU A 153 14.19 -3.95 5.23
C LEU A 153 13.88 -4.07 3.73
N ALA A 154 14.28 -3.08 2.93
CA ALA A 154 14.10 -3.12 1.48
C ALA A 154 14.92 -4.25 0.82
N LEU A 155 16.16 -4.44 1.25
CA LEU A 155 17.02 -5.53 0.77
C LEU A 155 16.51 -6.90 1.21
N THR A 156 16.00 -7.02 2.43
CA THR A 156 15.35 -8.26 2.91
C THR A 156 14.12 -8.60 2.05
N ALA A 157 13.28 -7.62 1.73
CA ALA A 157 12.13 -7.84 0.84
C ALA A 157 12.57 -8.32 -0.55
N LYS A 158 13.59 -7.67 -1.13
CA LYS A 158 14.19 -8.05 -2.41
C LYS A 158 14.73 -9.49 -2.40
N GLN A 159 15.41 -9.91 -1.33
CA GLN A 159 15.93 -11.29 -1.18
C GLN A 159 14.80 -12.33 -1.13
N LEU A 160 13.63 -11.96 -0.61
CA LEU A 160 12.43 -12.80 -0.56
C LEU A 160 11.58 -12.70 -1.85
N GLY A 161 12.06 -11.99 -2.88
CA GLY A 161 11.39 -11.80 -4.16
C GLY A 161 10.24 -10.82 -4.14
N MET A 162 10.04 -10.09 -3.03
CA MET A 162 9.03 -9.05 -2.93
C MET A 162 9.56 -7.69 -3.37
N GLU A 163 8.64 -6.82 -3.77
CA GLU A 163 8.91 -5.43 -4.12
C GLU A 163 8.59 -4.48 -2.95
N VAL A 164 9.06 -3.24 -3.03
CA VAL A 164 8.91 -2.25 -1.96
C VAL A 164 8.30 -0.97 -2.50
N LEU A 165 7.19 -0.58 -1.89
CA LEU A 165 6.63 0.76 -1.96
C LEU A 165 7.20 1.58 -0.80
N MET A 166 8.02 2.61 -1.11
CA MET A 166 8.53 3.56 -0.12
C MET A 166 7.59 4.76 -0.05
N GLU A 167 6.90 4.93 1.08
CA GLU A 167 6.02 6.07 1.32
C GLU A 167 6.82 7.27 1.85
N LEU A 168 6.65 8.42 1.18
CA LEU A 168 7.31 9.69 1.48
C LEU A 168 6.27 10.76 1.82
N HIS A 169 6.61 11.63 2.78
CA HIS A 169 5.78 12.75 3.22
C HIS A 169 6.42 14.11 2.95
N GLY A 170 7.68 14.15 2.53
CA GLY A 170 8.40 15.41 2.31
C GLY A 170 9.61 15.28 1.38
N GLN A 171 10.13 16.43 0.97
CA GLN A 171 11.31 16.49 0.09
C GLN A 171 12.57 15.98 0.79
N ASP A 172 12.67 16.13 2.10
CA ASP A 172 13.74 15.64 2.96
C ASP A 172 13.79 14.11 3.05
N GLU A 173 12.69 13.43 2.69
CA GLU A 173 12.61 11.97 2.70
C GLU A 173 12.99 11.32 1.36
N VAL A 174 13.28 12.08 0.31
CA VAL A 174 13.64 11.53 -1.02
C VAL A 174 14.88 10.62 -0.96
N GLY A 175 15.80 10.89 -0.02
CA GLY A 175 16.98 10.04 0.22
C GLY A 175 16.69 8.61 0.69
N TYR A 176 15.44 8.29 1.08
CA TYR A 176 15.02 6.93 1.42
C TYR A 176 14.77 6.04 0.19
N VAL A 177 14.69 6.63 -1.01
CA VAL A 177 14.58 5.87 -2.27
C VAL A 177 15.96 5.33 -2.65
N THR A 178 16.33 4.23 -2.01
CA THR A 178 17.64 3.56 -2.15
C THR A 178 17.50 2.21 -2.83
N GLU A 179 18.60 1.44 -2.87
CA GLU A 179 18.59 0.08 -3.40
C GLU A 179 17.55 -0.80 -2.68
N GLY A 180 16.78 -1.56 -3.46
CA GLY A 180 15.69 -2.41 -2.98
C GLY A 180 14.31 -1.77 -3.06
N VAL A 181 14.22 -0.43 -3.13
CA VAL A 181 12.97 0.27 -3.37
C VAL A 181 12.61 0.20 -4.86
N THR A 182 11.39 -0.21 -5.18
CA THR A 182 10.93 -0.40 -6.56
C THR A 182 9.88 0.60 -7.00
N VAL A 183 9.16 1.19 -6.03
CA VAL A 183 8.10 2.19 -6.26
C VAL A 183 8.20 3.26 -5.18
N ALA A 184 8.06 4.53 -5.55
CA ALA A 184 7.94 5.64 -4.59
C ALA A 184 6.49 6.10 -4.50
N GLY A 185 5.95 6.09 -3.29
CA GLY A 185 4.63 6.64 -2.95
C GLY A 185 4.76 8.00 -2.27
N ILE A 186 4.00 8.99 -2.69
CA ILE A 186 3.96 10.29 -2.04
C ILE A 186 2.59 10.47 -1.40
N ASN A 187 2.58 10.61 -0.07
CA ASN A 187 1.36 10.79 0.69
C ASN A 187 0.95 12.27 0.70
N ASN A 188 -0.21 12.58 0.08
CA ASN A 188 -0.77 13.93 0.05
C ASN A 188 -1.24 14.42 1.42
N ARG A 189 -1.38 13.52 2.39
CA ARG A 189 -1.88 13.86 3.73
C ARG A 189 -0.72 14.22 4.64
N ASP A 190 -0.74 15.44 5.14
CA ASP A 190 0.13 15.83 6.26
C ASP A 190 -0.29 15.05 7.53
N LEU A 191 0.67 14.33 8.11
CA LEU A 191 0.40 13.45 9.27
C LEU A 191 0.19 14.23 10.59
N LYS A 192 0.48 15.54 10.62
CA LYS A 192 0.30 16.39 11.80
C LYS A 192 -1.03 17.12 11.78
N THR A 193 -1.40 17.63 10.60
CA THR A 193 -2.61 18.47 10.42
C THR A 193 -3.78 17.71 9.78
N PHE A 194 -3.53 16.54 9.19
CA PHE A 194 -4.45 15.73 8.38
C PHE A 194 -4.99 16.47 7.15
N THR A 195 -4.41 17.60 6.79
CA THR A 195 -4.74 18.30 5.53
C THR A 195 -4.22 17.51 4.33
N VAL A 196 -4.89 17.65 3.19
CA VAL A 196 -4.55 17.00 1.94
C VAL A 196 -4.19 18.05 0.90
N ASP A 197 -3.00 17.90 0.27
CA ASP A 197 -2.50 18.79 -0.78
C ASP A 197 -1.89 17.97 -1.93
N LEU A 198 -2.56 17.91 -3.09
CA LEU A 198 -2.04 17.20 -4.27
C LEU A 198 -0.80 17.88 -4.87
N GLU A 199 -0.68 19.20 -4.73
CA GLU A 199 0.50 19.94 -5.19
C GLU A 199 1.76 19.55 -4.41
N HIS A 200 1.59 19.13 -3.15
CA HIS A 200 2.68 18.58 -2.36
C HIS A 200 3.33 17.37 -3.03
N SER A 201 2.53 16.40 -3.46
CA SER A 201 3.03 15.22 -4.19
C SER A 201 3.79 15.62 -5.45
N ILE A 202 3.29 16.59 -6.19
CA ILE A 202 3.94 17.04 -7.44
C ILE A 202 5.32 17.62 -7.12
N ARG A 203 5.44 18.45 -6.09
CA ARG A 203 6.73 19.04 -5.69
C ARG A 203 7.75 17.97 -5.27
N VAL A 204 7.33 16.98 -4.48
CA VAL A 204 8.21 15.87 -4.05
C VAL A 204 8.60 14.98 -5.24
N SER A 205 7.65 14.66 -6.11
CA SER A 205 7.87 13.77 -7.26
C SER A 205 8.94 14.26 -8.24
N GLN A 206 9.15 15.58 -8.35
CA GLN A 206 10.16 16.18 -9.20
C GLN A 206 11.60 15.89 -8.77
N LEU A 207 11.79 15.50 -7.51
CA LEU A 207 13.10 15.19 -6.93
C LEU A 207 13.44 13.69 -7.03
N LEU A 208 12.48 12.85 -7.43
CA LEU A 208 12.67 11.41 -7.56
C LEU A 208 13.38 11.05 -8.88
N PRO A 209 14.11 9.91 -8.92
CA PRO A 209 14.68 9.39 -10.17
C PRO A 209 13.60 9.23 -11.25
N THR A 210 13.94 9.59 -12.49
CA THR A 210 12.98 9.63 -13.62
C THR A 210 12.43 8.24 -14.00
N ASN A 211 13.20 7.19 -13.74
CA ASN A 211 12.81 5.80 -14.02
C ASN A 211 12.04 5.12 -12.88
N MET A 212 11.89 5.79 -11.72
CA MET A 212 11.16 5.27 -10.57
C MET A 212 9.64 5.44 -10.80
N PRO A 213 8.83 4.38 -10.70
CA PRO A 213 7.37 4.52 -10.67
C PRO A 213 6.94 5.36 -9.49
N ARG A 214 6.02 6.30 -9.72
CA ARG A 214 5.52 7.27 -8.74
C ARG A 214 4.05 7.07 -8.50
N ILE A 215 3.69 6.89 -7.25
CA ILE A 215 2.29 6.76 -6.84
C ILE A 215 1.91 7.95 -5.98
N SER A 216 0.72 8.49 -6.20
CA SER A 216 0.09 9.45 -5.30
C SER A 216 -0.85 8.73 -4.36
N GLU A 217 -0.75 9.04 -3.07
CA GLU A 217 -1.54 8.40 -2.01
C GLU A 217 -2.34 9.43 -1.22
N SER A 218 -3.51 9.04 -0.75
CA SER A 218 -4.43 9.86 0.05
C SER A 218 -5.10 11.00 -0.71
N GLY A 219 -6.37 11.23 -0.41
CA GLY A 219 -7.13 12.39 -0.83
C GLY A 219 -7.54 12.44 -2.30
N ILE A 220 -7.29 11.40 -3.07
CA ILE A 220 -7.73 11.28 -4.45
C ILE A 220 -9.24 11.00 -4.43
N ARG A 221 -10.03 11.90 -5.03
CA ARG A 221 -11.50 11.90 -4.94
C ARG A 221 -12.19 11.36 -6.18
N GLY A 222 -11.47 11.31 -7.31
CA GLY A 222 -12.06 10.86 -8.56
C GLY A 222 -11.12 11.00 -9.75
N VAL A 223 -11.68 10.84 -10.93
CA VAL A 223 -10.95 10.78 -12.20
C VAL A 223 -10.24 12.10 -12.56
N GLU A 224 -10.77 13.23 -12.11
CA GLU A 224 -10.18 14.55 -12.31
C GLU A 224 -8.81 14.64 -11.61
N ASP A 225 -8.76 14.27 -10.33
CA ASP A 225 -7.50 14.26 -9.55
C ASP A 225 -6.50 13.27 -10.20
N MET A 226 -6.94 12.09 -10.62
CA MET A 226 -6.10 11.09 -11.28
C MET A 226 -5.54 11.60 -12.63
N THR A 227 -6.39 12.19 -13.46
CA THR A 227 -6.01 12.74 -14.76
C THR A 227 -5.02 13.89 -14.59
N TYR A 228 -5.23 14.73 -13.60
CA TYR A 228 -4.33 15.82 -13.25
C TYR A 228 -2.97 15.29 -12.83
N LEU A 229 -2.91 14.38 -11.85
CA LEU A 229 -1.66 13.78 -11.36
C LEU A 229 -0.92 12.99 -12.46
N HIS A 230 -1.65 12.26 -13.29
CA HIS A 230 -1.08 11.55 -14.44
C HIS A 230 -0.38 12.52 -15.41
N SER A 231 -1.00 13.69 -15.69
CA SER A 231 -0.39 14.74 -16.53
C SER A 231 0.88 15.34 -15.90
N ARG A 232 1.11 15.12 -14.61
CA ARG A 232 2.29 15.54 -13.86
C ARG A 232 3.33 14.42 -13.67
N GLY A 233 3.15 13.27 -14.34
CA GLY A 233 4.11 12.17 -14.38
C GLY A 233 3.95 11.15 -13.27
N PHE A 234 2.77 11.04 -12.67
CA PHE A 234 2.45 9.91 -11.78
C PHE A 234 2.03 8.69 -12.59
N ASP A 235 2.57 7.53 -12.21
CA ASP A 235 2.29 6.24 -12.83
C ASP A 235 1.08 5.56 -12.18
N GLY A 236 0.74 5.94 -10.94
CA GLY A 236 -0.36 5.28 -10.23
C GLY A 236 -0.91 6.03 -9.03
N PHE A 237 -1.98 5.45 -8.46
CA PHE A 237 -2.82 6.06 -7.44
C PHE A 237 -3.26 5.02 -6.43
N LEU A 238 -3.01 5.26 -5.13
CA LEU A 238 -3.51 4.41 -4.06
C LEU A 238 -4.84 4.98 -3.55
N ILE A 239 -5.93 4.24 -3.78
CA ILE A 239 -7.31 4.68 -3.53
C ILE A 239 -8.04 3.64 -2.68
N GLY A 240 -8.55 4.05 -1.53
CA GLY A 240 -9.32 3.18 -0.63
C GLY A 240 -10.62 3.82 -0.17
N GLU A 241 -10.55 4.99 0.48
CA GLU A 241 -11.72 5.66 1.07
C GLU A 241 -12.84 5.89 0.04
N CYS A 242 -12.47 6.25 -1.20
CA CYS A 242 -13.41 6.51 -2.28
C CYS A 242 -14.29 5.29 -2.60
N PHE A 243 -13.73 4.09 -2.48
CA PHE A 243 -14.43 2.83 -2.72
C PHE A 243 -15.13 2.32 -1.46
N MET A 244 -14.37 2.22 -0.37
CA MET A 244 -14.82 1.54 0.85
C MET A 244 -15.96 2.24 1.61
N LYS A 245 -16.22 3.52 1.34
CA LYS A 245 -17.37 4.25 1.89
C LYS A 245 -18.69 3.91 1.20
N GLU A 246 -18.63 3.36 -0.01
CA GLU A 246 -19.81 3.00 -0.80
C GLU A 246 -20.41 1.67 -0.32
N GLU A 247 -21.70 1.47 -0.54
CA GLU A 247 -22.39 0.23 -0.21
C GLU A 247 -21.80 -0.98 -0.97
N ASN A 248 -21.38 -0.76 -2.21
CA ASN A 248 -20.67 -1.73 -3.04
C ASN A 248 -19.31 -1.17 -3.52
N PRO A 249 -18.23 -1.43 -2.77
CA PRO A 249 -16.90 -0.94 -3.11
C PRO A 249 -16.39 -1.42 -4.47
N GLY A 250 -16.74 -2.66 -4.87
CA GLY A 250 -16.34 -3.21 -6.17
C GLY A 250 -16.98 -2.47 -7.34
N ALA A 251 -18.29 -2.18 -7.25
CA ALA A 251 -18.97 -1.41 -8.27
C ALA A 251 -18.41 0.02 -8.38
N ALA A 252 -18.11 0.66 -7.25
CA ALA A 252 -17.49 1.99 -7.22
C ALA A 252 -16.09 1.97 -7.87
N CYS A 253 -15.30 0.96 -7.61
CA CYS A 253 -13.99 0.78 -8.24
C CYS A 253 -14.12 0.59 -9.75
N MET A 254 -15.03 -0.27 -10.20
CA MET A 254 -15.26 -0.53 -11.63
C MET A 254 -15.69 0.75 -12.37
N ALA A 255 -16.61 1.52 -11.80
CA ALA A 255 -17.06 2.79 -12.38
C ALA A 255 -15.90 3.78 -12.53
N LEU A 256 -15.05 3.92 -11.49
CA LEU A 256 -13.87 4.80 -11.55
C LEU A 256 -12.87 4.34 -12.62
N CYS A 257 -12.58 3.03 -12.70
CA CYS A 257 -11.65 2.47 -13.69
C CYS A 257 -12.15 2.73 -15.12
N GLN A 258 -13.45 2.56 -15.38
CA GLN A 258 -14.06 2.80 -16.69
C GLN A 258 -14.02 4.28 -17.08
N ASP A 259 -14.35 5.19 -16.15
CA ASP A 259 -14.29 6.63 -16.39
C ASP A 259 -12.85 7.07 -16.67
N TYR A 260 -11.87 6.60 -15.86
CA TYR A 260 -10.48 6.92 -16.07
C TYR A 260 -9.95 6.42 -17.42
N ALA A 261 -10.27 5.18 -17.80
CA ALA A 261 -9.89 4.64 -19.11
C ALA A 261 -10.49 5.44 -20.27
N SER A 262 -11.73 5.93 -20.12
CA SER A 262 -12.38 6.78 -21.12
C SER A 262 -11.68 8.13 -21.29
N ARG A 263 -11.23 8.73 -20.19
CA ARG A 263 -10.48 10.01 -20.20
C ARG A 263 -9.10 9.90 -20.84
N LEU A 264 -8.40 8.77 -20.61
CA LEU A 264 -7.08 8.55 -21.24
C LEU A 264 -7.16 8.40 -22.76
N LYS A 265 -8.29 7.90 -23.31
CA LYS A 265 -8.50 7.76 -24.77
C LYS A 265 -8.86 9.07 -25.48
N GLN A 266 -9.25 10.10 -24.74
CA GLN A 266 -9.65 11.40 -25.29
C GLN A 266 -8.47 12.38 -25.44
N LYS A 267 -7.29 12.01 -25.00
CA LYS A 267 -6.02 12.75 -25.15
C LYS A 267 -5.15 12.16 -26.25
#